data_179fdf6152f21c8fb5df46c803224863
#
_entry.id   179fdf6152f21c8fb5df46c803224863
#
_cell.length_a   1.000
_cell.length_b   1.000
_cell.length_c   1.000
_cell.angle_alpha   90.00
_cell.angle_beta   90.00
_cell.angle_gamma   90.00
#
_symmetry.space_group_name_H-M   'P 1'
#
loop_
_entity.id
_entity.type
_entity.pdbx_description
1 polymer ?
#
loop_
_entity_poly.entity_id
_entity_poly.type
_entity_poly.pdbx_seq_one_letter_code
_entity_poly.pdbx_strand_id
1 'polypeptide(L)'
;MHARARLENVTIVLKGPKYPGNIGSVARCAKNMGIEKIVVVGGAEYDREEMNRMSTHLAADVVDKIEYHENLREALAPFRYIVGTTARRGNTNLKRAITDPREMAQAIAPIVKKNEVGLLFGPEDRGLTNSELKYCDMLVSIPTSERMRSINLSHSVMIVSYEVFTACNGSNSSFTPKLEHLPKKRGCMTIYRRSS
;
A
#
# COMPACT_ATOMS: atom_id res chain seq x y z
N MET A 1 8.55 4.21 -26.32
CA MET A 1 7.51 3.84 -25.32
C MET A 1 8.12 2.79 -24.41
N HIS A 2 8.51 3.15 -23.18
CA HIS A 2 8.95 2.15 -22.21
C HIS A 2 7.71 1.44 -21.71
N ALA A 3 7.64 0.12 -21.88
CA ALA A 3 6.58 -0.70 -21.33
C ALA A 3 6.58 -0.48 -19.80
N ARG A 4 5.51 0.12 -19.26
CA ARG A 4 5.29 0.18 -17.82
C ARG A 4 5.28 -1.25 -17.32
N ALA A 5 6.09 -1.54 -16.29
CA ALA A 5 6.03 -2.83 -15.63
C ALA A 5 4.61 -2.96 -15.04
N ARG A 6 3.86 -3.91 -15.55
CA ARG A 6 2.57 -4.25 -14.99
C ARG A 6 2.83 -4.99 -13.69
N LEU A 7 2.20 -4.55 -12.60
CA LEU A 7 2.30 -5.23 -11.30
C LEU A 7 1.31 -6.41 -11.22
N GLU A 8 1.19 -7.16 -12.31
CA GLU A 8 0.28 -8.31 -12.44
C GLU A 8 0.59 -9.43 -11.43
N ASN A 9 1.87 -9.51 -11.02
CA ASN A 9 2.35 -10.50 -10.05
C ASN A 9 2.28 -9.99 -8.59
N VAL A 10 1.69 -8.82 -8.34
CA VAL A 10 1.51 -8.27 -7.01
C VAL A 10 0.06 -8.39 -6.59
N THR A 11 -0.17 -8.95 -5.42
CA THR A 11 -1.50 -9.07 -4.83
C THR A 11 -1.52 -8.38 -3.45
N ILE A 12 -2.52 -7.55 -3.21
CA ILE A 12 -2.79 -6.99 -1.89
C ILE A 12 -3.62 -7.99 -1.10
N VAL A 13 -3.12 -8.40 0.06
CA VAL A 13 -3.81 -9.34 0.96
C VAL A 13 -4.22 -8.60 2.23
N LEU A 14 -5.52 -8.53 2.50
CA LEU A 14 -6.09 -7.88 3.67
C LEU A 14 -6.57 -8.94 4.66
N LYS A 15 -5.93 -9.04 5.82
CA LYS A 15 -6.33 -9.97 6.87
C LYS A 15 -7.31 -9.31 7.83
N GLY A 16 -8.56 -9.75 7.79
CA GLY A 16 -9.64 -9.32 8.68
C GLY A 16 -9.86 -7.80 8.72
N PRO A 17 -9.97 -7.11 7.56
CA PRO A 17 -10.27 -5.68 7.55
C PRO A 17 -11.61 -5.43 8.25
N LYS A 18 -11.72 -4.34 9.02
CA LYS A 18 -12.92 -4.08 9.83
C LYS A 18 -13.98 -3.26 9.08
N TYR A 19 -13.53 -2.34 8.25
CA TYR A 19 -14.40 -1.34 7.64
C TYR A 19 -14.51 -1.54 6.13
N PRO A 20 -15.73 -1.79 5.60
CA PRO A 20 -15.94 -1.97 4.15
C PRO A 20 -15.42 -0.78 3.32
N GLY A 21 -15.57 0.44 3.84
CA GLY A 21 -15.07 1.63 3.19
C GLY A 21 -13.54 1.64 3.02
N ASN A 22 -12.78 1.03 3.93
CA ASN A 22 -11.34 0.88 3.76
C ASN A 22 -11.01 -0.09 2.62
N ILE A 23 -11.79 -1.18 2.45
CA ILE A 23 -11.60 -2.12 1.35
C ILE A 23 -11.83 -1.41 0.01
N GLY A 24 -12.90 -0.61 -0.11
CA GLY A 24 -13.17 0.20 -1.29
C GLY A 24 -12.05 1.20 -1.58
N SER A 25 -11.55 1.88 -0.55
CA SER A 25 -10.41 2.79 -0.67
C SER A 25 -9.13 2.07 -1.09
N VAL A 26 -8.89 0.85 -0.60
CA VAL A 26 -7.77 -0.01 -1.03
C VAL A 26 -7.91 -0.39 -2.50
N ALA A 27 -9.11 -0.73 -2.98
CA ALA A 27 -9.34 -1.03 -4.40
C ALA A 27 -8.95 0.17 -5.29
N ARG A 28 -9.29 1.38 -4.86
CA ARG A 28 -8.86 2.60 -5.56
C ARG A 28 -7.34 2.80 -5.54
N CYS A 29 -6.69 2.58 -4.39
CA CYS A 29 -5.23 2.62 -4.28
C CYS A 29 -4.56 1.60 -5.21
N ALA A 30 -5.05 0.36 -5.21
CA ALA A 30 -4.55 -0.72 -6.06
C ALA A 30 -4.62 -0.34 -7.54
N LYS A 31 -5.76 0.12 -8.00
CA LYS A 31 -5.95 0.55 -9.39
C LYS A 31 -5.04 1.70 -9.79
N ASN A 32 -4.84 2.70 -8.92
CA ASN A 32 -3.91 3.80 -9.17
C ASN A 32 -2.47 3.32 -9.40
N MET A 33 -2.08 2.24 -8.73
CA MET A 33 -0.73 1.66 -8.81
C MET A 33 -0.65 0.49 -9.82
N GLY A 34 -1.73 0.19 -10.56
CA GLY A 34 -1.75 -0.88 -11.55
C GLY A 34 -1.73 -2.28 -10.94
N ILE A 35 -2.16 -2.42 -9.70
CA ILE A 35 -2.38 -3.70 -9.02
C ILE A 35 -3.86 -4.06 -9.18
N GLU A 36 -4.14 -5.24 -9.73
CA GLU A 36 -5.51 -5.67 -10.04
C GLU A 36 -6.05 -6.70 -9.06
N LYS A 37 -5.15 -7.36 -8.30
CA LYS A 37 -5.52 -8.47 -7.43
C LYS A 37 -5.60 -8.04 -5.97
N ILE A 38 -6.75 -8.26 -5.35
CA ILE A 38 -6.99 -8.08 -3.92
C ILE A 38 -7.58 -9.37 -3.36
N VAL A 39 -7.02 -9.84 -2.26
CA VAL A 39 -7.51 -10.97 -1.49
C VAL A 39 -7.89 -10.48 -0.10
N VAL A 40 -9.08 -10.84 0.35
CA VAL A 40 -9.57 -10.58 1.72
C VAL A 40 -9.64 -11.89 2.47
N VAL A 41 -9.03 -11.95 3.66
CA VAL A 41 -8.93 -13.18 4.45
C VAL A 41 -9.64 -13.03 5.79
N GLY A 42 -10.65 -13.84 6.01
CA GLY A 42 -11.50 -13.78 7.20
C GLY A 42 -12.32 -12.48 7.22
N GLY A 43 -13.26 -12.43 8.12
CA GLY A 43 -14.16 -11.30 8.29
C GLY A 43 -15.61 -11.69 8.06
N ALA A 44 -16.50 -10.74 8.35
CA ALA A 44 -17.91 -10.85 8.08
C ALA A 44 -18.22 -10.59 6.60
N GLU A 45 -19.47 -10.73 6.22
CA GLU A 45 -19.96 -10.16 4.97
C GLU A 45 -19.74 -8.64 5.01
N TYR A 46 -19.09 -8.13 3.96
CA TYR A 46 -18.81 -6.70 3.85
C TYR A 46 -19.90 -6.01 3.03
N ASP A 47 -20.32 -4.85 3.51
CA ASP A 47 -21.27 -4.00 2.79
C ASP A 47 -20.65 -3.53 1.46
N ARG A 48 -21.16 -4.09 0.36
CA ARG A 48 -20.68 -3.82 -0.99
C ARG A 48 -21.01 -2.41 -1.45
N GLU A 49 -22.11 -1.83 -0.98
CA GLU A 49 -22.48 -0.45 -1.31
C GLU A 49 -21.49 0.53 -0.70
N GLU A 50 -21.09 0.31 0.55
CA GLU A 50 -20.06 1.11 1.21
C GLU A 50 -18.69 0.96 0.52
N MET A 51 -18.30 -0.25 0.14
CA MET A 51 -17.08 -0.46 -0.65
C MET A 51 -17.11 0.30 -1.97
N ASN A 52 -18.21 0.22 -2.72
CA ASN A 52 -18.36 0.89 -4.00
C ASN A 52 -18.36 2.41 -3.86
N ARG A 53 -18.97 2.96 -2.81
CA ARG A 53 -18.94 4.39 -2.52
C ARG A 53 -17.51 4.92 -2.37
N MET A 54 -16.65 4.16 -1.70
CA MET A 54 -15.27 4.57 -1.43
C MET A 54 -14.31 4.25 -2.59
N SER A 55 -14.56 3.21 -3.37
CA SER A 55 -13.78 2.90 -4.58
C SER A 55 -14.08 3.86 -5.73
N THR A 56 -15.26 4.48 -5.70
CA THR A 56 -15.87 5.20 -6.82
C THR A 56 -16.11 4.29 -8.03
N HIS A 57 -16.84 4.79 -9.04
CA HIS A 57 -17.08 4.05 -10.29
C HIS A 57 -15.76 3.67 -11.02
N LEU A 58 -14.67 4.39 -10.74
CA LEU A 58 -13.38 4.17 -11.39
C LEU A 58 -12.67 2.89 -10.96
N ALA A 59 -12.97 2.35 -9.78
CA ALA A 59 -12.35 1.13 -9.25
C ALA A 59 -13.37 0.06 -8.82
N ALA A 60 -14.63 0.17 -9.27
CA ALA A 60 -15.66 -0.81 -9.00
C ALA A 60 -15.32 -2.19 -9.57
N ASP A 61 -14.68 -2.23 -10.74
CA ASP A 61 -14.19 -3.46 -11.38
C ASP A 61 -13.12 -4.21 -10.54
N VAL A 62 -12.34 -3.49 -9.73
CA VAL A 62 -11.38 -4.10 -8.78
C VAL A 62 -12.14 -4.67 -7.57
N VAL A 63 -13.16 -3.95 -7.06
CA VAL A 63 -14.02 -4.43 -5.99
C VAL A 63 -14.76 -5.71 -6.41
N ASP A 64 -15.21 -5.78 -7.66
CA ASP A 64 -15.93 -6.93 -8.21
C ASP A 64 -15.07 -8.19 -8.30
N LYS A 65 -13.76 -8.04 -8.40
CA LYS A 65 -12.78 -9.13 -8.55
C LYS A 65 -12.11 -9.52 -7.23
N ILE A 66 -12.51 -8.93 -6.08
CA ILE A 66 -11.93 -9.31 -4.78
C ILE A 66 -12.21 -10.78 -4.49
N GLU A 67 -11.15 -11.51 -4.20
CA GLU A 67 -11.23 -12.90 -3.76
C GLU A 67 -11.34 -12.96 -2.23
N TYR A 68 -12.20 -13.84 -1.72
CA TYR A 68 -12.44 -14.03 -0.29
C TYR A 68 -12.00 -15.42 0.16
N HIS A 69 -11.22 -15.47 1.22
CA HIS A 69 -10.76 -16.72 1.84
C HIS A 69 -11.02 -16.70 3.35
N GLU A 70 -11.31 -17.84 3.92
CA GLU A 70 -11.45 -17.97 5.38
C GLU A 70 -10.10 -18.17 6.05
N ASN A 71 -9.20 -18.90 5.41
CA ASN A 71 -7.92 -19.33 5.96
C ASN A 71 -6.74 -18.55 5.35
N LEU A 72 -5.94 -17.91 6.23
CA LEU A 72 -4.78 -17.14 5.80
C LEU A 72 -3.72 -18.00 5.10
N ARG A 73 -3.48 -19.21 5.57
CA ARG A 73 -2.47 -20.10 4.98
C ARG A 73 -2.83 -20.49 3.55
N GLU A 74 -4.10 -20.76 3.29
CA GLU A 74 -4.60 -21.09 1.95
C GLU A 74 -4.51 -19.87 1.02
N ALA A 75 -4.93 -18.71 1.50
CA ALA A 75 -4.85 -17.45 0.76
C ALA A 75 -3.40 -17.07 0.40
N LEU A 76 -2.43 -17.45 1.22
CA LEU A 76 -1.02 -17.14 1.01
C LEU A 76 -0.28 -18.20 0.18
N ALA A 77 -0.87 -19.38 -0.04
CA ALA A 77 -0.23 -20.49 -0.73
C ALA A 77 0.26 -20.19 -2.17
N PRO A 78 -0.43 -19.34 -2.96
CA PRO A 78 0.03 -19.00 -4.31
C PRO A 78 1.30 -18.13 -4.36
N PHE A 79 1.62 -17.42 -3.28
CA PHE A 79 2.71 -16.44 -3.30
C PHE A 79 4.06 -17.08 -3.05
N ARG A 80 5.01 -16.76 -3.92
CA ARG A 80 6.42 -17.16 -3.75
C ARG A 80 7.14 -16.32 -2.71
N TYR A 81 6.69 -15.07 -2.51
CA TYR A 81 7.27 -14.14 -1.57
C TYR A 81 6.18 -13.31 -0.90
N ILE A 82 6.25 -13.16 0.42
CA ILE A 82 5.23 -12.48 1.21
C ILE A 82 5.88 -11.37 2.02
N VAL A 83 5.40 -10.15 1.83
CA VAL A 83 5.79 -8.96 2.62
C VAL A 83 4.69 -8.64 3.62
N GLY A 84 4.99 -8.69 4.90
CA GLY A 84 4.03 -8.33 5.96
C GLY A 84 4.28 -6.92 6.51
N THR A 85 3.20 -6.18 6.74
CA THR A 85 3.27 -4.84 7.33
C THR A 85 3.20 -4.89 8.85
N THR A 86 3.98 -4.04 9.52
CA THR A 86 3.95 -3.91 10.99
C THR A 86 4.20 -2.47 11.42
N ALA A 87 3.45 -2.01 12.43
CA ALA A 87 3.72 -0.72 13.08
C ALA A 87 4.82 -0.81 14.17
N ARG A 88 5.28 -2.03 14.49
CA ARG A 88 6.26 -2.27 15.55
C ARG A 88 7.67 -2.07 15.00
N ARG A 89 8.37 -1.07 15.51
CA ARG A 89 9.81 -0.88 15.30
C ARG A 89 10.58 -1.48 16.50
N GLY A 90 11.32 -2.56 16.26
CA GLY A 90 12.14 -3.20 17.28
C GLY A 90 11.43 -4.31 18.05
N ASN A 91 12.23 -5.31 18.43
CA ASN A 91 11.87 -6.45 19.28
C ASN A 91 10.57 -7.20 18.95
N THR A 92 10.37 -7.50 17.67
CA THR A 92 9.59 -8.69 17.36
C THR A 92 10.48 -9.88 17.71
N ASN A 93 10.00 -10.86 18.47
CA ASN A 93 10.69 -12.14 18.69
C ASN A 93 10.97 -12.92 17.39
N LEU A 94 10.76 -12.27 16.26
CA LEU A 94 11.02 -12.74 14.92
C LEU A 94 12.42 -12.25 14.53
N LYS A 95 13.34 -13.18 14.27
CA LYS A 95 14.71 -12.93 13.80
C LYS A 95 14.74 -12.37 12.35
N ARG A 96 13.81 -11.46 12.00
CA ARG A 96 13.70 -10.87 10.66
C ARG A 96 13.96 -9.38 10.73
N ALA A 97 14.71 -8.88 9.77
CA ALA A 97 14.92 -7.44 9.61
C ALA A 97 13.60 -6.76 9.23
N ILE A 98 13.34 -5.63 9.86
CA ILE A 98 12.23 -4.74 9.48
C ILE A 98 12.84 -3.65 8.62
N THR A 99 12.36 -3.52 7.38
CA THR A 99 12.81 -2.52 6.42
C THR A 99 11.81 -1.37 6.31
N ASP A 100 12.22 -0.27 5.70
CA ASP A 100 11.28 0.75 5.25
C ASP A 100 10.63 0.39 3.89
N PRO A 101 9.55 1.08 3.47
CA PRO A 101 8.86 0.75 2.23
C PRO A 101 9.71 0.87 0.98
N ARG A 102 10.68 1.80 0.93
CA ARG A 102 11.56 2.02 -0.22
C ARG A 102 12.59 0.90 -0.36
N GLU A 103 13.27 0.55 0.72
CA GLU A 103 14.22 -0.56 0.75
C GLU A 103 13.53 -1.88 0.42
N MET A 104 12.35 -2.11 1.01
CA MET A 104 11.51 -3.27 0.69
C MET A 104 11.20 -3.33 -0.80
N ALA A 105 10.71 -2.23 -1.38
CA ALA A 105 10.32 -2.18 -2.79
C ALA A 105 11.49 -2.47 -3.74
N GLN A 106 12.68 -1.92 -3.44
CA GLN A 106 13.90 -2.20 -4.19
C GLN A 106 14.29 -3.69 -4.12
N ALA A 107 14.18 -4.29 -2.94
CA ALA A 107 14.50 -5.70 -2.73
C ALA A 107 13.54 -6.65 -3.49
N ILE A 108 12.24 -6.33 -3.53
CA ILE A 108 11.25 -7.20 -4.18
C ILE A 108 11.07 -6.94 -5.68
N ALA A 109 11.48 -5.78 -6.20
CA ALA A 109 11.30 -5.44 -7.62
C ALA A 109 11.84 -6.51 -8.60
N PRO A 110 13.02 -7.13 -8.39
CA PRO A 110 13.47 -8.25 -9.22
C PRO A 110 12.63 -9.53 -9.04
N ILE A 111 12.03 -9.74 -7.86
CA ILE A 111 11.19 -10.90 -7.53
C ILE A 111 9.86 -10.79 -8.28
N VAL A 112 9.21 -9.63 -8.21
CA VAL A 112 7.91 -9.31 -8.85
C VAL A 112 7.93 -9.59 -10.36
N LYS A 113 9.07 -9.43 -11.02
CA LYS A 113 9.18 -9.69 -12.48
C LYS A 113 8.87 -11.13 -12.89
N LYS A 114 9.01 -12.10 -11.98
CA LYS A 114 8.95 -13.54 -12.31
C LYS A 114 8.11 -14.36 -11.33
N ASN A 115 7.68 -13.77 -10.23
CA ASN A 115 7.03 -14.52 -9.15
C ASN A 115 5.84 -13.75 -8.59
N GLU A 116 4.82 -14.47 -8.13
CA GLU A 116 3.69 -13.92 -7.38
C GLU A 116 4.18 -13.46 -6.00
N VAL A 117 3.85 -12.20 -5.67
CA VAL A 117 4.23 -11.53 -4.41
C VAL A 117 2.98 -11.06 -3.69
N GLY A 118 2.81 -11.47 -2.44
CA GLY A 118 1.74 -11.01 -1.56
C GLY A 118 2.20 -9.86 -0.67
N LEU A 119 1.46 -8.76 -0.68
CA LEU A 119 1.61 -7.65 0.26
C LEU A 119 0.53 -7.79 1.34
N LEU A 120 0.91 -8.29 2.52
CA LEU A 120 0.00 -8.65 3.60
C LEU A 120 -0.17 -7.50 4.60
N PHE A 121 -1.42 -7.09 4.80
CA PHE A 121 -1.85 -6.05 5.74
C PHE A 121 -2.80 -6.65 6.78
N GLY A 122 -2.63 -6.26 8.03
CA GLY A 122 -3.51 -6.66 9.13
C GLY A 122 -4.70 -5.71 9.34
N PRO A 123 -5.61 -6.07 10.25
CA PRO A 123 -6.75 -5.23 10.61
C PRO A 123 -6.31 -3.90 11.25
N GLU A 124 -7.18 -2.90 11.13
CA GLU A 124 -6.90 -1.50 11.47
C GLU A 124 -6.54 -1.28 12.95
N ASP A 125 -7.12 -2.08 13.84
CA ASP A 125 -6.97 -1.90 15.30
C ASP A 125 -5.71 -2.51 15.88
N ARG A 126 -5.24 -3.66 15.36
CA ARG A 126 -4.15 -4.43 15.97
C ARG A 126 -3.00 -4.78 15.03
N GLY A 127 -3.21 -4.61 13.72
CA GLY A 127 -2.27 -5.07 12.71
C GLY A 127 -2.13 -6.60 12.68
N LEU A 128 -1.05 -7.08 12.10
CA LEU A 128 -0.74 -8.52 12.06
C LEU A 128 -0.21 -9.01 13.41
N THR A 129 -0.70 -10.19 13.82
CA THR A 129 -0.19 -10.91 14.99
C THR A 129 1.16 -11.57 14.70
N ASN A 130 1.90 -11.94 15.75
CA ASN A 130 3.18 -12.64 15.59
C ASN A 130 3.04 -14.00 14.86
N SER A 131 1.90 -14.68 15.00
CA SER A 131 1.60 -15.91 14.27
C SER A 131 1.39 -15.67 12.78
N GLU A 132 0.73 -14.58 12.41
CA GLU A 132 0.53 -14.18 11.02
C GLU A 132 1.83 -13.67 10.38
N LEU A 133 2.63 -12.92 11.11
CA LEU A 133 3.94 -12.46 10.66
C LEU A 133 4.94 -13.61 10.38
N LYS A 134 4.73 -14.80 10.93
CA LYS A 134 5.57 -15.97 10.63
C LYS A 134 5.47 -16.44 9.17
N TYR A 135 4.37 -16.15 8.49
CA TYR A 135 4.18 -16.46 7.08
C TYR A 135 4.95 -15.51 6.14
N CYS A 136 5.42 -14.36 6.65
CA CYS A 136 6.07 -13.36 5.82
C CYS A 136 7.56 -13.66 5.65
N ASP A 137 8.11 -13.46 4.46
CA ASP A 137 9.53 -13.53 4.16
C ASP A 137 10.26 -12.25 4.57
N MET A 138 9.58 -11.11 4.44
CA MET A 138 10.08 -9.79 4.80
C MET A 138 9.03 -9.02 5.60
N LEU A 139 9.49 -8.16 6.51
CA LEU A 139 8.63 -7.24 7.26
C LEU A 139 8.93 -5.80 6.86
N VAL A 140 7.88 -5.02 6.66
CA VAL A 140 7.97 -3.60 6.34
C VAL A 140 7.27 -2.77 7.39
N SER A 141 7.91 -1.68 7.83
CA SER A 141 7.32 -0.70 8.73
C SER A 141 7.39 0.69 8.11
N ILE A 142 6.24 1.33 7.99
CA ILE A 142 6.16 2.70 7.50
C ILE A 142 6.64 3.65 8.60
N PRO A 143 7.64 4.50 8.35
CA PRO A 143 8.07 5.51 9.30
C PRO A 143 6.97 6.50 9.63
N THR A 144 6.69 6.68 10.91
CA THR A 144 5.70 7.62 11.45
C THR A 144 6.27 8.40 12.62
N SER A 145 5.56 9.45 13.04
CA SER A 145 5.90 10.13 14.27
C SER A 145 5.68 9.21 15.50
N GLU A 146 6.45 9.42 16.56
CA GLU A 146 6.28 8.65 17.80
C GLU A 146 4.93 8.88 18.48
N ARG A 147 4.30 10.03 18.22
CA ARG A 147 3.01 10.40 18.82
C ARG A 147 1.83 9.60 18.26
N MET A 148 1.93 9.16 16.99
CA MET A 148 0.88 8.39 16.35
C MET A 148 1.49 7.41 15.34
N ARG A 149 1.55 6.14 15.72
CA ARG A 149 2.19 5.09 14.93
C ARG A 149 1.21 4.34 14.02
N SER A 150 -0.09 4.44 14.32
CA SER A 150 -1.12 3.78 13.51
C SER A 150 -1.45 4.62 12.29
N ILE A 151 -1.41 3.98 11.12
CA ILE A 151 -1.80 4.55 9.84
C ILE A 151 -3.07 3.83 9.39
N ASN A 152 -4.03 4.56 8.82
CA ASN A 152 -5.20 3.96 8.20
C ASN A 152 -4.79 2.89 7.17
N LEU A 153 -5.58 1.81 7.05
CA LEU A 153 -5.28 0.68 6.19
C LEU A 153 -5.03 1.09 4.74
N SER A 154 -5.94 1.86 4.15
CA SER A 154 -5.81 2.29 2.75
C SER A 154 -4.60 3.21 2.51
N HIS A 155 -4.25 4.05 3.49
CA HIS A 155 -3.04 4.86 3.42
C HIS A 155 -1.78 4.01 3.49
N SER A 156 -1.76 2.99 4.34
CA SER A 156 -0.64 2.03 4.41
C SER A 156 -0.46 1.29 3.09
N VAL A 157 -1.58 0.83 2.50
CA VAL A 157 -1.58 0.19 1.18
C VAL A 157 -1.05 1.13 0.10
N MET A 158 -1.50 2.40 0.10
CA MET A 158 -1.04 3.38 -0.88
C MET A 158 0.48 3.60 -0.80
N ILE A 159 1.03 3.81 0.41
CA ILE A 159 2.46 4.06 0.60
C ILE A 159 3.29 2.86 0.12
N VAL A 160 2.94 1.66 0.55
CA VAL A 160 3.67 0.43 0.19
C VAL A 160 3.56 0.17 -1.32
N SER A 161 2.36 0.26 -1.89
CA SER A 161 2.12 0.03 -3.32
C SER A 161 2.80 1.09 -4.20
N TYR A 162 2.85 2.35 -3.77
CA TYR A 162 3.54 3.42 -4.47
C TYR A 162 5.05 3.16 -4.57
N GLU A 163 5.69 2.76 -3.49
CA GLU A 163 7.12 2.45 -3.52
C GLU A 163 7.40 1.23 -4.43
N VAL A 164 6.56 0.20 -4.39
CA VAL A 164 6.68 -0.96 -5.30
C VAL A 164 6.48 -0.54 -6.76
N PHE A 165 5.46 0.28 -7.05
CA PHE A 165 5.22 0.82 -8.38
C PHE A 165 6.43 1.61 -8.89
N THR A 166 6.99 2.47 -8.06
CA THR A 166 8.15 3.32 -8.40
C THR A 166 9.40 2.47 -8.63
N ALA A 167 9.68 1.49 -7.78
CA ALA A 167 10.83 0.61 -7.92
C ALA A 167 10.75 -0.28 -9.18
N CYS A 168 9.53 -0.74 -9.53
CA CYS A 168 9.34 -1.58 -10.72
C CYS A 168 9.37 -0.80 -12.04
N ASN A 169 8.96 0.49 -12.04
CA ASN A 169 8.89 1.31 -13.27
C ASN A 169 10.10 2.21 -13.48
N GLY A 170 10.99 2.31 -12.50
CA GLY A 170 12.12 3.26 -12.51
C GLY A 170 11.65 4.70 -12.26
N SER A 171 12.35 5.42 -11.42
CA SER A 171 12.11 6.86 -11.20
C SER A 171 12.80 7.67 -12.30
N ASN A 172 12.13 7.87 -13.41
CA ASN A 172 12.62 8.75 -14.50
C ASN A 172 12.21 10.21 -14.32
N SER A 173 12.18 10.74 -13.11
CA SER A 173 11.93 12.17 -12.92
C SER A 173 13.10 12.86 -12.22
N SER A 174 14.09 13.25 -13.02
CA SER A 174 15.00 14.34 -12.61
C SER A 174 14.30 15.69 -12.80
N PHE A 175 13.26 15.94 -12.02
CA PHE A 175 12.69 17.29 -11.95
C PHE A 175 13.54 18.13 -11.00
N THR A 176 14.36 18.99 -11.54
CA THR A 176 15.03 20.05 -10.77
C THR A 176 14.20 21.31 -10.87
N PRO A 177 13.49 21.73 -9.81
CA PRO A 177 12.74 22.98 -9.86
C PRO A 177 13.70 24.14 -10.05
N LYS A 178 13.46 24.99 -11.06
CA LYS A 178 14.12 26.29 -11.15
C LYS A 178 13.64 27.15 -9.99
N LEU A 179 14.52 27.44 -9.05
CA LEU A 179 14.24 28.42 -8.02
C LEU A 179 14.22 29.81 -8.66
N GLU A 180 13.08 30.48 -8.66
CA GLU A 180 12.98 31.87 -9.09
C GLU A 180 13.54 32.82 -8.03
N HIS A 181 14.19 33.87 -8.48
CA HIS A 181 14.77 34.87 -7.59
C HIS A 181 13.71 35.58 -6.71
N LEU A 182 14.06 35.82 -5.45
CA LEU A 182 13.26 36.48 -4.40
C LEU A 182 12.46 37.74 -4.83
N PRO A 183 12.90 38.59 -5.75
CA PRO A 183 12.14 39.78 -6.14
C PRO A 183 10.76 39.49 -6.74
N LYS A 184 10.60 38.37 -7.47
CA LYS A 184 9.29 38.00 -8.05
C LYS A 184 8.28 37.48 -6.98
N LYS A 185 8.76 36.97 -5.85
CA LYS A 185 7.89 36.53 -4.74
C LYS A 185 7.25 37.72 -3.99
N ARG A 186 7.85 38.89 -3.98
CA ARG A 186 7.30 40.11 -3.34
C ARG A 186 6.08 40.67 -4.06
N GLY A 187 5.94 40.47 -5.37
CA GLY A 187 4.76 40.88 -6.13
C GLY A 187 3.52 40.07 -5.85
N CYS A 188 3.67 38.79 -5.43
CA CYS A 188 2.55 37.91 -5.09
C CYS A 188 1.93 38.25 -3.72
N MET A 189 2.71 38.85 -2.79
CA MET A 189 2.21 39.28 -1.48
C MET A 189 1.40 40.57 -1.53
N THR A 190 1.57 41.41 -2.57
CA THR A 190 0.86 42.69 -2.69
C THR A 190 -0.58 42.50 -3.18
N ILE A 191 -0.89 41.40 -3.84
CA ILE A 191 -2.26 41.10 -4.30
C ILE A 191 -3.19 40.71 -3.13
N TYR A 192 -2.65 40.12 -2.07
CA TYR A 192 -3.45 39.71 -0.89
C TYR A 192 -3.77 40.88 0.07
N ARG A 193 -3.10 42.03 -0.05
CA ARG A 193 -3.35 43.22 0.82
C ARG A 193 -4.35 44.22 0.27
N ARG A 194 -4.92 44.01 -0.92
CA ARG A 194 -5.87 44.95 -1.56
C ARG A 194 -7.33 44.49 -1.53
N SER A 195 -7.64 43.40 -0.84
CA SER A 195 -9.03 42.90 -0.69
C SER A 195 -9.45 42.83 0.77
N SER A 196 -9.06 43.84 1.57
CA SER A 196 -9.58 44.05 2.92
C SER A 196 -10.08 45.49 3.02
#